data_98a70d508197ac55608c0c132a8fa8ec
#
_entry.id   98a70d508197ac55608c0c132a8fa8ec
#
_cell.length_a   1.000
_cell.length_b   1.000
_cell.length_c   1.000
_cell.angle_alpha   90.00
_cell.angle_beta   90.00
_cell.angle_gamma   90.00
#
_symmetry.space_group_name_H-M   'P 1'
#
loop_
_entity.id
_entity.type
_entity.pdbx_description
1 polymer ?
#
loop_
_entity_poly.entity_id
_entity_poly.type
_entity_poly.pdbx_seq_one_letter_code
_entity_poly.pdbx_strand_id
1 'polypeptide(L)'
;YEIGVRLVGSEMCIRDRIDRIKKELIIEKIKELNDELEFDYIIPVSAMLREGTSDILKRIEELLPKGPKYYSEDEYTDQTVREMCEEIIRGKALKLLNQEIPHGLYVEIESFKEAKTKKGEDIVNIETVIYTKKSTHKGIIVGKNGEMLKRIGSYARADIERMLEKKVNLQIWVKVRKNWLDNDLFLNRFKKK
;
A
#
# COMPACT_ATOMS: atom_id res chain seq x y z
N TYR A 1 0.81 -15.93 -0.51
CA TYR A 1 -0.51 -15.33 -0.26
C TYR A 1 -1.35 -15.52 -1.51
N GLU A 2 -2.41 -16.29 -1.39
CA GLU A 2 -3.42 -16.45 -2.41
C GLU A 2 -4.50 -15.41 -2.17
N ILE A 3 -4.72 -14.52 -3.12
CA ILE A 3 -5.87 -13.62 -3.08
C ILE A 3 -6.94 -14.25 -3.97
N GLY A 4 -7.87 -14.96 -3.33
CA GLY A 4 -9.11 -15.36 -4.01
C GLY A 4 -10.04 -14.14 -4.08
N VAL A 5 -10.23 -13.57 -5.25
CA VAL A 5 -11.27 -12.55 -5.47
C VAL A 5 -12.54 -13.27 -5.86
N ARG A 6 -13.52 -13.29 -4.96
CA ARG A 6 -14.85 -13.82 -5.24
C ARG A 6 -15.73 -12.70 -5.81
N LEU A 7 -15.92 -12.69 -7.11
CA LEU A 7 -16.97 -11.90 -7.75
C LEU A 7 -18.25 -12.74 -7.72
N VAL A 8 -19.40 -12.10 -7.54
CA VAL A 8 -20.70 -12.76 -7.37
C VAL A 8 -20.91 -13.86 -8.42
N GLY A 9 -20.82 -15.11 -7.98
CA GLY A 9 -21.07 -16.30 -8.81
C GLY A 9 -19.87 -16.88 -9.57
N SER A 10 -18.66 -16.33 -9.44
CA SER A 10 -17.45 -16.91 -10.03
C SER A 10 -16.27 -16.88 -9.08
N GLU A 11 -15.41 -17.90 -9.14
CA GLU A 11 -14.17 -17.96 -8.37
C GLU A 11 -12.97 -17.80 -9.32
N MET A 12 -12.15 -16.77 -9.06
CA MET A 12 -10.95 -16.47 -9.84
C MET A 12 -9.72 -16.54 -8.94
N CYS A 13 -8.76 -17.38 -9.33
CA CYS A 13 -7.44 -17.44 -8.69
C CYS A 13 -6.44 -16.58 -9.46
N ILE A 14 -5.71 -15.72 -8.74
CA ILE A 14 -4.63 -14.90 -9.29
C ILE A 14 -3.32 -15.35 -8.68
N ARG A 15 -2.35 -15.75 -9.52
CA ARG A 15 -0.97 -16.01 -9.12
C ARG A 15 -0.09 -14.85 -9.53
N ASP A 16 0.25 -14.00 -8.56
CA ASP A 16 0.84 -12.68 -8.76
C ASP A 16 2.37 -12.64 -8.91
N ARG A 17 3.04 -13.79 -8.84
CA ARG A 17 4.50 -13.88 -8.81
C ARG A 17 5.06 -14.97 -9.76
N ILE A 18 4.56 -15.04 -11.00
CA ILE A 18 5.10 -15.98 -12.00
C ILE A 18 6.56 -15.70 -12.38
N ASP A 19 7.06 -14.49 -12.08
CA ASP A 19 8.47 -14.13 -12.23
C ASP A 19 9.43 -14.98 -11.36
N ARG A 20 8.92 -15.68 -10.34
CA ARG A 20 9.71 -16.53 -9.45
C ARG A 20 9.78 -17.99 -9.87
N ILE A 21 9.05 -18.38 -10.87
CA ILE A 21 9.01 -19.77 -11.37
C ILE A 21 9.44 -19.83 -12.83
N LYS A 22 9.95 -20.98 -13.26
CA LYS A 22 10.28 -21.21 -14.66
C LYS A 22 9.02 -21.24 -15.50
N LYS A 23 9.06 -20.65 -16.69
CA LYS A 23 7.88 -20.55 -17.58
C LYS A 23 7.27 -21.90 -17.91
N GLU A 24 8.11 -22.94 -18.03
CA GLU A 24 7.71 -24.31 -18.34
C GLU A 24 6.82 -24.92 -17.24
N LEU A 25 7.02 -24.50 -15.98
CA LEU A 25 6.29 -25.01 -14.82
C LEU A 25 4.96 -24.28 -14.58
N ILE A 26 4.69 -23.17 -15.28
CA ILE A 26 3.45 -22.39 -15.07
C ILE A 26 2.23 -23.25 -15.43
N ILE A 27 2.28 -23.98 -16.53
CA ILE A 27 1.17 -24.83 -16.99
C ILE A 27 0.91 -25.97 -16.00
N GLU A 28 1.97 -26.60 -15.47
CA GLU A 28 1.82 -27.65 -14.46
C GLU A 28 1.16 -27.11 -13.19
N LYS A 29 1.60 -25.93 -12.73
CA LYS A 29 1.01 -25.28 -11.54
C LYS A 29 -0.44 -24.86 -11.74
N ILE A 30 -0.82 -24.44 -12.93
CA ILE A 30 -2.22 -24.16 -13.26
C ILE A 30 -3.06 -25.43 -13.19
N LYS A 31 -2.56 -26.56 -13.72
CA LYS A 31 -3.24 -27.84 -13.65
C LYS A 31 -3.40 -28.32 -12.19
N GLU A 32 -2.34 -28.31 -11.41
CA GLU A 32 -2.39 -28.65 -9.98
C GLU A 32 -3.48 -27.86 -9.24
N LEU A 33 -3.53 -26.54 -9.45
CA LEU A 33 -4.53 -25.68 -8.81
C LEU A 33 -5.96 -25.98 -9.29
N ASN A 34 -6.13 -26.29 -10.57
CA ASN A 34 -7.44 -26.63 -11.11
C ASN A 34 -7.93 -28.00 -10.63
N ASP A 35 -6.99 -28.91 -10.31
CA ASP A 35 -7.31 -30.23 -9.74
C ASP A 35 -7.62 -30.14 -8.24
N GLU A 36 -7.03 -29.18 -7.52
CA GLU A 36 -7.26 -28.97 -6.08
C GLU A 36 -8.56 -28.19 -5.79
N LEU A 37 -8.88 -27.20 -6.62
CA LEU A 37 -10.00 -26.27 -6.42
C LEU A 37 -10.66 -25.97 -7.77
N GLU A 38 -11.98 -25.99 -7.79
CA GLU A 38 -12.78 -25.62 -8.98
C GLU A 38 -12.80 -24.09 -9.11
N PHE A 39 -11.87 -23.54 -9.89
CA PHE A 39 -11.87 -22.14 -10.27
C PHE A 39 -12.45 -21.96 -11.67
N ASP A 40 -13.29 -20.97 -11.86
CA ASP A 40 -13.74 -20.57 -13.21
C ASP A 40 -12.57 -20.08 -14.06
N TYR A 41 -11.61 -19.38 -13.43
CA TYR A 41 -10.42 -18.84 -14.10
C TYR A 41 -9.21 -18.85 -13.19
N ILE A 42 -8.05 -19.20 -13.77
CA ILE A 42 -6.74 -19.09 -13.14
C ILE A 42 -5.88 -18.18 -14.02
N ILE A 43 -5.51 -17.01 -13.52
CA ILE A 43 -4.76 -16.01 -14.27
C ILE A 43 -3.34 -15.91 -13.72
N PRO A 44 -2.34 -16.40 -14.46
CA PRO A 44 -0.94 -16.25 -14.08
C PRO A 44 -0.46 -14.83 -14.41
N VAL A 45 0.06 -14.13 -13.41
CA VAL A 45 0.54 -12.75 -13.58
C VAL A 45 1.89 -12.52 -12.88
N SER A 46 2.61 -11.52 -13.33
CA SER A 46 3.68 -10.89 -12.55
C SER A 46 3.33 -9.43 -12.29
N ALA A 47 2.88 -9.15 -11.08
CA ALA A 47 2.63 -7.77 -10.66
C ALA A 47 3.89 -6.90 -10.75
N MET A 48 5.06 -7.49 -10.46
CA MET A 48 6.36 -6.81 -10.53
C MET A 48 6.75 -6.43 -11.97
N LEU A 49 6.54 -7.35 -12.94
CA LEU A 49 6.87 -7.15 -14.35
C LEU A 49 5.69 -6.58 -15.16
N ARG A 50 4.51 -6.45 -14.54
CA ARG A 50 3.24 -6.07 -15.18
C ARG A 50 2.80 -7.01 -16.31
N GLU A 51 3.26 -8.25 -16.28
CA GLU A 51 2.81 -9.30 -17.21
C GLU A 51 1.45 -9.84 -16.77
N GLY A 52 0.51 -10.00 -17.70
CA GLY A 52 -0.83 -10.55 -17.44
C GLY A 52 -1.81 -9.65 -16.68
N THR A 53 -1.42 -8.44 -16.29
CA THR A 53 -2.30 -7.52 -15.55
C THR A 53 -3.48 -7.03 -16.40
N SER A 54 -3.30 -6.87 -17.70
CA SER A 54 -4.37 -6.54 -18.66
C SER A 54 -5.41 -7.65 -18.76
N ASP A 55 -5.01 -8.90 -18.62
CA ASP A 55 -5.92 -10.05 -18.69
C ASP A 55 -6.84 -10.10 -17.48
N ILE A 56 -6.33 -9.69 -16.29
CA ILE A 56 -7.16 -9.52 -15.09
C ILE A 56 -8.26 -8.48 -15.34
N LEU A 57 -7.88 -7.29 -15.82
CA LEU A 57 -8.83 -6.20 -16.06
C LEU A 57 -9.90 -6.60 -17.08
N LYS A 58 -9.47 -7.20 -18.20
CA LYS A 58 -10.38 -7.68 -19.23
C LYS A 58 -11.37 -8.72 -18.69
N ARG A 59 -10.87 -9.64 -17.85
CA ARG A 59 -11.74 -10.68 -17.28
C ARG A 59 -12.70 -10.10 -16.23
N ILE A 60 -12.26 -9.14 -15.44
CA ILE A 60 -13.13 -8.42 -14.49
C ILE A 60 -14.25 -7.70 -15.28
N GLU A 61 -13.94 -6.98 -16.35
CA GLU A 61 -14.94 -6.31 -17.18
C GLU A 61 -15.98 -7.28 -17.77
N GLU A 62 -15.56 -8.47 -18.20
CA GLU A 62 -16.45 -9.51 -18.72
C GLU A 62 -17.39 -10.09 -17.65
N LEU A 63 -16.92 -10.19 -16.42
CA LEU A 63 -17.67 -10.78 -15.29
C LEU A 63 -18.56 -9.79 -14.54
N LEU A 64 -18.29 -8.49 -14.65
CA LEU A 64 -19.07 -7.48 -13.95
C LEU A 64 -20.50 -7.38 -14.53
N PRO A 65 -21.53 -7.45 -13.69
CA PRO A 65 -22.90 -7.22 -14.13
C PRO A 65 -23.09 -5.75 -14.56
N LYS A 66 -23.94 -5.53 -15.54
CA LYS A 66 -24.35 -4.17 -15.91
C LYS A 66 -25.13 -3.55 -14.75
N GLY A 67 -24.68 -2.41 -14.28
CA GLY A 67 -25.28 -1.71 -13.16
C GLY A 67 -25.04 -0.19 -13.20
N PRO A 68 -25.66 0.56 -12.30
CA PRO A 68 -25.38 2.00 -12.17
C PRO A 68 -23.94 2.20 -11.68
N LYS A 69 -23.36 3.33 -12.04
CA LYS A 69 -22.06 3.75 -11.49
C LYS A 69 -22.24 4.07 -10.00
N TYR A 70 -21.49 3.37 -9.15
CA TYR A 70 -21.51 3.62 -7.69
C TYR A 70 -20.58 4.75 -7.28
N TYR A 71 -19.57 5.05 -8.09
CA TYR A 71 -18.59 6.11 -7.90
C TYR A 71 -18.62 7.07 -9.10
N SER A 72 -18.31 8.34 -8.87
CA SER A 72 -18.15 9.31 -9.95
C SER A 72 -16.90 8.99 -10.79
N GLU A 73 -16.84 9.49 -12.03
CA GLU A 73 -15.67 9.26 -12.89
C GLU A 73 -14.40 9.92 -12.36
N ASP A 74 -14.55 10.90 -11.48
CA ASP A 74 -13.45 11.63 -10.85
C ASP A 74 -12.99 11.01 -9.51
N GLU A 75 -13.73 10.01 -8.99
CA GLU A 75 -13.38 9.31 -7.76
C GLU A 75 -12.57 8.04 -8.05
N TYR A 76 -11.26 8.14 -7.92
CA TYR A 76 -10.34 7.00 -8.12
C TYR A 76 -10.20 6.09 -6.89
N THR A 77 -10.61 6.56 -5.71
CA THR A 77 -10.50 5.82 -4.43
C THR A 77 -11.42 6.46 -3.39
N ASP A 78 -11.91 5.66 -2.46
CA ASP A 78 -12.63 6.07 -1.26
C ASP A 78 -11.70 6.55 -0.13
N GLN A 79 -10.39 6.40 -0.32
CA GLN A 79 -9.40 6.85 0.65
C GLN A 79 -9.28 8.37 0.66
N THR A 80 -9.18 8.93 1.85
CA THR A 80 -8.88 10.35 2.00
C THR A 80 -7.44 10.66 1.55
N VAL A 81 -7.20 11.89 1.13
CA VAL A 81 -5.84 12.37 0.79
C VAL A 81 -4.83 12.09 1.91
N ARG A 82 -5.28 12.19 3.15
CA ARG A 82 -4.47 11.90 4.34
C ARG A 82 -4.06 10.43 4.39
N GLU A 83 -5.00 9.51 4.19
CA GLU A 83 -4.73 8.07 4.15
C GLU A 83 -3.80 7.68 3.01
N MET A 84 -3.96 8.29 1.84
CA MET A 84 -3.02 8.08 0.72
C MET A 84 -1.60 8.54 1.06
N CYS A 85 -1.44 9.68 1.75
CA CYS A 85 -0.13 10.14 2.23
C CYS A 85 0.47 9.16 3.27
N GLU A 86 -0.33 8.64 4.21
CA GLU A 86 0.10 7.63 5.19
C GLU A 86 0.62 6.37 4.49
N GLU A 87 -0.10 5.88 3.47
CA GLU A 87 0.31 4.71 2.68
C GLU A 87 1.57 4.95 1.84
N ILE A 88 1.73 6.14 1.25
CA ILE A 88 2.98 6.49 0.54
C ILE A 88 4.17 6.44 1.49
N ILE A 89 4.05 7.04 2.69
CA ILE A 89 5.13 7.05 3.69
C ILE A 89 5.42 5.62 4.16
N ARG A 90 4.39 4.83 4.45
CA ARG A 90 4.50 3.42 4.85
C ARG A 90 5.19 2.58 3.76
N GLY A 91 4.77 2.72 2.52
CA GLY A 91 5.35 2.02 1.36
C GLY A 91 6.83 2.34 1.16
N LYS A 92 7.24 3.63 1.31
CA LYS A 92 8.66 4.01 1.23
C LYS A 92 9.47 3.45 2.40
N ALA A 93 8.93 3.48 3.60
CA ALA A 93 9.58 2.88 4.76
C ALA A 93 9.80 1.39 4.57
N LEU A 94 8.76 0.64 4.18
CA LEU A 94 8.86 -0.81 3.91
C LEU A 94 9.87 -1.13 2.81
N LYS A 95 9.88 -0.34 1.72
CA LYS A 95 10.80 -0.56 0.59
C LYS A 95 12.26 -0.32 0.97
N LEU A 96 12.56 0.66 1.84
CA LEU A 96 13.92 1.01 2.24
C LEU A 96 14.44 0.19 3.40
N LEU A 97 13.56 -0.29 4.28
CA LEU A 97 13.93 -1.08 5.45
C LEU A 97 14.11 -2.57 5.15
N ASN A 98 13.83 -2.99 3.92
CA ASN A 98 13.95 -4.38 3.48
C ASN A 98 13.19 -5.36 4.40
N GLN A 99 13.76 -6.55 4.65
CA GLN A 99 13.11 -7.63 5.38
C GLN A 99 13.11 -7.49 6.92
N GLU A 100 13.74 -6.45 7.47
CA GLU A 100 14.00 -6.37 8.92
C GLU A 100 12.79 -5.94 9.76
N ILE A 101 11.80 -5.21 9.17
CA ILE A 101 10.65 -4.67 9.94
C ILE A 101 9.30 -4.77 9.18
N PRO A 102 8.94 -5.86 8.49
CA PRO A 102 7.77 -5.82 7.61
C PRO A 102 6.40 -5.72 8.31
N HIS A 103 6.26 -6.22 9.56
CA HIS A 103 4.95 -6.42 10.19
C HIS A 103 4.69 -5.58 11.46
N GLY A 104 5.54 -4.63 11.76
CA GLY A 104 5.45 -3.85 13.01
C GLY A 104 5.52 -2.34 12.82
N LEU A 105 5.20 -1.85 11.61
CA LEU A 105 5.29 -0.45 11.27
C LEU A 105 3.89 0.10 10.95
N TYR A 106 3.51 1.15 11.67
CA TYR A 106 2.28 1.88 11.44
C TYR A 106 2.60 3.37 11.26
N VAL A 107 1.91 4.02 10.35
CA VAL A 107 2.10 5.44 10.04
C VAL A 107 0.82 6.19 10.36
N GLU A 108 0.92 7.29 11.06
CA GLU A 108 -0.19 8.17 11.40
C GLU A 108 0.20 9.62 11.12
N ILE A 109 -0.63 10.34 10.40
CA ILE A 109 -0.49 11.78 10.24
C ILE A 109 -1.17 12.47 11.42
N GLU A 110 -0.42 13.13 12.29
CA GLU A 110 -0.95 13.88 13.42
C GLU A 110 -1.52 15.24 12.96
N SER A 111 -0.89 15.88 11.97
CA SER A 111 -1.32 17.19 11.45
C SER A 111 -1.20 17.26 9.93
N PHE A 112 -2.24 17.75 9.26
CA PHE A 112 -2.26 18.03 7.84
C PHE A 112 -2.87 19.41 7.61
N LYS A 113 -2.04 20.39 7.20
CA LYS A 113 -2.45 21.78 7.09
C LYS A 113 -1.98 22.39 5.77
N GLU A 114 -2.90 22.91 5.02
CA GLU A 114 -2.59 23.73 3.85
C GLU A 114 -2.22 25.14 4.32
N ALA A 115 -1.19 25.72 3.71
CA ALA A 115 -0.70 27.04 4.00
C ALA A 115 -0.11 27.69 2.75
N LYS A 116 0.20 28.97 2.84
CA LYS A 116 0.97 29.66 1.80
C LYS A 116 2.36 30.01 2.29
N THR A 117 3.34 29.85 1.44
CA THR A 117 4.71 30.30 1.73
C THR A 117 4.77 31.83 1.75
N LYS A 118 5.84 32.39 2.27
CA LYS A 118 6.09 33.85 2.23
C LYS A 118 6.09 34.44 0.81
N LYS A 119 6.26 33.58 -0.20
CA LYS A 119 6.22 33.95 -1.64
C LYS A 119 4.83 33.75 -2.28
N GLY A 120 3.82 33.34 -1.49
CA GLY A 120 2.45 33.12 -1.97
C GLY A 120 2.22 31.74 -2.62
N GLU A 121 3.22 30.85 -2.65
CA GLU A 121 3.07 29.49 -3.21
C GLU A 121 2.33 28.59 -2.22
N ASP A 122 1.47 27.70 -2.71
CA ASP A 122 0.78 26.74 -1.88
C ASP A 122 1.73 25.66 -1.35
N ILE A 123 1.65 25.40 -0.06
CA ILE A 123 2.43 24.37 0.64
C ILE A 123 1.54 23.58 1.59
N VAL A 124 1.78 22.28 1.68
CA VAL A 124 1.11 21.42 2.64
C VAL A 124 2.10 21.04 3.74
N ASN A 125 1.77 21.36 4.99
CA ASN A 125 2.55 20.96 6.15
C ASN A 125 1.96 19.66 6.70
N ILE A 126 2.78 18.61 6.72
CA ILE A 126 2.41 17.28 7.18
C ILE A 126 3.30 16.87 8.34
N GLU A 127 2.70 16.61 9.49
CA GLU A 127 3.36 16.07 10.67
C GLU A 127 2.95 14.61 10.84
N THR A 128 3.93 13.72 10.84
CA THR A 128 3.70 12.28 10.76
C THR A 128 4.49 11.54 11.84
N VAL A 129 3.89 10.51 12.41
CA VAL A 129 4.54 9.59 13.34
C VAL A 129 4.56 8.19 12.76
N ILE A 130 5.74 7.59 12.75
CA ILE A 130 5.93 6.18 12.48
C ILE A 130 6.00 5.46 13.83
N TYR A 131 5.02 4.60 14.08
CA TYR A 131 5.00 3.74 15.26
C TYR A 131 5.67 2.41 14.99
N THR A 132 6.42 1.93 15.97
CA THR A 132 7.08 0.63 15.92
C THR A 132 6.93 -0.12 17.25
N LYS A 133 6.96 -1.44 17.19
CA LYS A 133 6.73 -2.32 18.35
C LYS A 133 7.94 -2.35 19.32
N LYS A 134 9.17 -2.28 18.79
CA LYS A 134 10.42 -2.45 19.54
C LYS A 134 11.35 -1.26 19.40
N SER A 135 12.13 -0.96 20.45
CA SER A 135 13.16 0.09 20.41
C SER A 135 14.27 -0.19 19.39
N THR A 136 14.62 -1.48 19.19
CA THR A 136 15.57 -1.90 18.15
C THR A 136 15.09 -1.49 16.76
N HIS A 137 13.79 -1.66 16.47
CA HIS A 137 13.19 -1.24 15.20
C HIS A 137 13.25 0.28 15.02
N LYS A 138 13.03 1.05 16.10
CA LYS A 138 13.20 2.52 16.06
C LYS A 138 14.63 2.89 15.62
N GLY A 139 15.65 2.22 16.17
CA GLY A 139 17.04 2.45 15.79
C GLY A 139 17.28 2.20 14.30
N ILE A 140 16.71 1.13 13.74
CA ILE A 140 16.83 0.77 12.31
C ILE A 140 16.11 1.80 11.43
N ILE A 141 14.88 2.22 11.80
CA ILE A 141 14.10 3.21 11.05
C ILE A 141 14.78 4.57 11.04
N VAL A 142 15.36 4.99 12.16
CA VAL A 142 16.10 6.26 12.25
C VAL A 142 17.42 6.14 11.49
N GLY A 143 18.12 5.03 11.66
CA GLY A 143 19.43 4.78 11.06
C GLY A 143 20.55 5.59 11.72
N LYS A 144 21.78 5.40 11.26
CA LYS A 144 22.94 6.16 11.74
C LYS A 144 22.74 7.65 11.45
N ASN A 145 22.85 8.47 12.48
CA ASN A 145 22.66 9.94 12.38
C ASN A 145 21.33 10.37 11.72
N GLY A 146 20.29 9.53 11.72
CA GLY A 146 19.01 9.87 11.10
C GLY A 146 18.96 9.70 9.58
N GLU A 147 19.99 9.14 8.95
CA GLU A 147 20.11 9.03 7.49
C GLU A 147 18.98 8.21 6.86
N MET A 148 18.58 7.09 7.50
CA MET A 148 17.52 6.26 6.96
C MET A 148 16.18 6.99 7.00
N LEU A 149 15.85 7.63 8.12
CA LEU A 149 14.62 8.41 8.24
C LEU A 149 14.59 9.58 7.25
N LYS A 150 15.72 10.26 7.04
CA LYS A 150 15.87 11.32 6.03
C LYS A 150 15.60 10.79 4.62
N ARG A 151 16.11 9.60 4.27
CA ARG A 151 15.85 8.96 2.97
C ARG A 151 14.38 8.63 2.80
N ILE A 152 13.76 8.00 3.82
CA ILE A 152 12.32 7.70 3.82
C ILE A 152 11.52 8.99 3.57
N GLY A 153 11.79 10.03 4.34
CA GLY A 153 11.12 11.32 4.21
C GLY A 153 11.30 11.97 2.84
N SER A 154 12.51 11.95 2.28
CA SER A 154 12.78 12.54 0.97
C SER A 154 12.03 11.83 -0.16
N TYR A 155 12.02 10.49 -0.18
CA TYR A 155 11.29 9.74 -1.19
C TYR A 155 9.77 9.84 -1.03
N ALA A 156 9.28 9.81 0.22
CA ALA A 156 7.86 9.98 0.49
C ALA A 156 7.39 11.38 0.08
N ARG A 157 8.14 12.43 0.44
CA ARG A 157 7.83 13.81 0.07
C ARG A 157 7.71 13.97 -1.44
N ALA A 158 8.66 13.45 -2.21
CA ALA A 158 8.64 13.57 -3.67
C ALA A 158 7.39 12.93 -4.30
N ASP A 159 6.94 11.77 -3.78
CA ASP A 159 5.74 11.13 -4.29
C ASP A 159 4.46 11.85 -3.83
N ILE A 160 4.43 12.37 -2.60
CA ILE A 160 3.30 13.16 -2.09
C ILE A 160 3.19 14.49 -2.86
N GLU A 161 4.30 15.18 -3.11
CA GLU A 161 4.33 16.41 -3.93
C GLU A 161 3.78 16.16 -5.35
N ARG A 162 4.12 15.01 -5.94
CA ARG A 162 3.60 14.62 -7.26
C ARG A 162 2.10 14.32 -7.21
N MET A 163 1.62 13.67 -6.15
CA MET A 163 0.20 13.34 -5.99
C MET A 163 -0.65 14.58 -5.72
N LEU A 164 -0.15 15.52 -4.91
CA LEU A 164 -0.89 16.71 -4.50
C LEU A 164 -0.71 17.89 -5.47
N GLU A 165 0.26 17.80 -6.38
CA GLU A 165 0.71 18.91 -7.25
C GLU A 165 1.06 20.20 -6.48
N LYS A 166 1.43 20.04 -5.20
CA LYS A 166 1.78 21.12 -4.26
C LYS A 166 3.11 20.84 -3.59
N LYS A 167 3.79 21.88 -3.13
CA LYS A 167 4.97 21.72 -2.26
C LYS A 167 4.57 21.12 -0.92
N VAL A 168 5.44 20.26 -0.37
CA VAL A 168 5.19 19.57 0.90
C VAL A 168 6.33 19.78 1.88
N ASN A 169 5.99 20.22 3.07
CA ASN A 169 6.87 20.21 4.24
C ASN A 169 6.52 18.99 5.09
N LEU A 170 7.27 17.92 4.93
CA LEU A 170 7.03 16.64 5.61
C LEU A 170 7.97 16.51 6.82
N GLN A 171 7.39 16.38 8.00
CA GLN A 171 8.09 16.09 9.24
C GLN A 171 7.71 14.70 9.74
N ILE A 172 8.70 13.87 10.07
CA ILE A 172 8.49 12.48 10.48
C ILE A 172 9.19 12.23 11.82
N TRP A 173 8.44 11.71 12.78
CA TRP A 173 8.96 11.22 14.05
C TRP A 173 8.80 9.71 14.15
N VAL A 174 9.63 9.06 14.97
CA VAL A 174 9.54 7.64 15.25
C VAL A 174 9.29 7.43 16.73
N LYS A 175 8.14 6.83 17.06
CA LYS A 175 7.73 6.52 18.44
C LYS A 175 7.64 4.99 18.62
N VAL A 176 8.09 4.50 19.78
CA VAL A 176 7.92 3.10 20.17
C VAL A 176 6.61 2.96 20.94
N ARG A 177 5.75 2.06 20.49
CA ARG A 177 4.50 1.74 21.18
C ARG A 177 4.38 0.23 21.32
N LYS A 178 4.60 -0.25 22.55
CA LYS A 178 4.45 -1.68 22.87
C LYS A 178 2.97 -2.08 22.73
N ASN A 179 2.72 -3.28 22.23
CA ASN A 179 1.39 -3.91 22.18
C ASN A 179 0.29 -3.12 21.44
N TRP A 180 0.63 -2.29 20.44
CA TRP A 180 -0.39 -1.58 19.67
C TRP A 180 -1.23 -2.51 18.78
N LEU A 181 -0.70 -3.69 18.40
CA LEU A 181 -1.43 -4.71 17.66
C LEU A 181 -2.49 -5.44 18.50
N ASP A 182 -2.33 -5.45 19.83
CA ASP A 182 -3.21 -6.14 20.77
C ASP A 182 -4.20 -5.16 21.45
N ASN A 183 -4.18 -3.88 21.05
CA ASN A 183 -5.02 -2.86 21.65
C ASN A 183 -6.21 -2.54 20.74
N ASP A 184 -7.34 -3.20 21.00
CA ASP A 184 -8.60 -3.04 20.27
C ASP A 184 -9.08 -1.59 20.19
N LEU A 185 -8.84 -0.77 21.21
CA LEU A 185 -9.18 0.65 21.21
C LEU A 185 -8.33 1.43 20.19
N PHE A 186 -7.09 1.02 20.01
CA PHE A 186 -6.22 1.63 19.01
C PHE A 186 -6.61 1.13 17.60
N LEU A 187 -6.84 -0.18 17.44
CA LEU A 187 -7.28 -0.77 16.18
C LEU A 187 -8.68 -0.30 15.75
N ASN A 188 -9.59 -0.08 16.70
CA ASN A 188 -10.93 0.41 16.43
C ASN A 188 -10.97 1.88 15.97
N ARG A 189 -9.95 2.68 16.24
CA ARG A 189 -9.79 4.00 15.60
C ARG A 189 -9.62 3.88 14.08
N PHE A 190 -9.11 2.76 13.59
CA PHE A 190 -8.84 2.49 12.18
C PHE A 190 -9.98 1.74 11.49
N LYS A 191 -10.79 0.96 12.25
CA LYS A 191 -11.98 0.28 11.73
C LYS A 191 -13.21 1.20 11.60
N LYS A 192 -13.16 2.39 12.19
CA LYS A 192 -14.26 3.39 12.18
C LYS A 192 -14.03 4.55 11.22
N LYS A 193 -13.09 4.42 10.29
CA LYS A 193 -12.95 5.36 9.18
C LYS A 193 -13.31 4.67 7.88
#